data_e6eea271056dcaa114f69d00ab5198d8
#
_entry.id   e6eea271056dcaa114f69d00ab5198d8
#
_cell.length_a   1.000
_cell.length_b   1.000
_cell.length_c   1.000
_cell.angle_alpha   90.00
_cell.angle_beta   90.00
_cell.angle_gamma   90.00
#
_symmetry.space_group_name_H-M   'P 1'
#
loop_
_entity.id
_entity.type
_entity.pdbx_description
1 polymer ?
#
loop_
_entity_poly.entity_id
_entity_poly.type
_entity_poly.pdbx_seq_one_letter_code
_entity_poly.pdbx_strand_id
1 'polypeptide(L)'
;MPFEQISWLQDVREYRRVAKNRKALREPGKGTDYTHERFRDAVNRVVARIHPKRMNLRVKEILPQTAAAKTFCFERVDGPLPPFRAGQYVNVMVTVEGVRTSRPYSISSAPGAQRLELTLRNKPEGFVAPYLFNTLKVGDVLETTGPAGHFYYEPLIDGEDLVFLAGGSGITPFMSMIRDAIQQQLPLKIHLLYGCRMPEDVIFKSELEMLAAHHPGLTFSPVLSEPPDGYEGLKGFLDSTLMERLVGDVKGKTFYLCGPRVMHDFCVAALKELKVPQRKIRQELYGAPEDVSQEPGWPEGLSGDMVFEVEVAEKKMILARAGEPLLNALERGGLKLPALCRSGECSACRIRLLTGKVFVPSQAKVRESDRKAGYIHSCVSYPVGNLKIRM
;
A
#
# COMPACT_ATOMS: atom_id res chain seq x y z
N MET A 1 15.60 37.93 10.70
CA MET A 1 14.52 38.01 11.70
C MET A 1 15.16 37.88 13.07
N PRO A 2 14.90 38.82 14.02
CA PRO A 2 15.53 38.74 15.33
C PRO A 2 14.94 37.58 16.13
N PHE A 3 15.82 36.80 16.71
CA PHE A 3 15.46 35.85 17.76
C PHE A 3 14.86 36.64 18.92
N GLU A 4 13.56 36.52 19.15
CA GLU A 4 12.94 37.00 20.37
C GLU A 4 13.58 36.28 21.54
N GLN A 5 14.18 37.02 22.44
CA GLN A 5 14.68 36.53 23.71
C GLN A 5 13.49 35.95 24.49
N ILE A 6 13.34 34.63 24.48
CA ILE A 6 12.44 33.92 25.38
C ILE A 6 12.97 34.21 26.79
N SER A 7 12.21 35.00 27.56
CA SER A 7 12.66 35.46 28.86
C SER A 7 12.85 34.24 29.77
N TRP A 8 14.04 34.12 30.35
CA TRP A 8 14.39 33.12 31.39
C TRP A 8 13.28 32.97 32.46
N LEU A 9 12.55 34.03 32.79
CA LEU A 9 11.39 34.01 33.67
C LEU A 9 10.19 33.21 33.13
N GLN A 10 10.02 33.14 31.83
CA GLN A 10 8.96 32.31 31.20
C GLN A 10 9.33 30.83 31.29
N ASP A 11 10.58 30.48 31.05
CA ASP A 11 11.08 29.11 31.16
C ASP A 11 10.98 28.60 32.59
N VAL A 12 11.32 29.42 33.60
CA VAL A 12 11.19 29.06 35.01
C VAL A 12 9.72 28.88 35.42
N ARG A 13 8.78 29.69 34.88
CA ARG A 13 7.35 29.54 35.15
C ARG A 13 6.81 28.23 34.53
N GLU A 14 7.18 27.94 33.28
CA GLU A 14 6.81 26.70 32.63
C GLU A 14 7.38 25.49 33.36
N TYR A 15 8.65 25.50 33.73
CA TYR A 15 9.25 24.43 34.51
C TYR A 15 8.52 24.21 35.86
N ARG A 16 8.19 25.29 36.56
CA ARG A 16 7.41 25.18 37.82
C ARG A 16 6.01 24.62 37.60
N ARG A 17 5.36 24.98 36.49
CA ARG A 17 4.04 24.44 36.11
C ARG A 17 4.13 22.95 35.85
N VAL A 18 5.12 22.52 35.06
CA VAL A 18 5.37 21.10 34.73
C VAL A 18 5.76 20.31 35.99
N ALA A 19 6.61 20.87 36.85
CA ALA A 19 7.00 20.23 38.11
C ALA A 19 5.81 20.06 39.07
N LYS A 20 4.93 21.08 39.17
CA LYS A 20 3.72 21.01 39.98
C LYS A 20 2.75 19.94 39.44
N ASN A 21 2.57 19.87 38.11
CA ASN A 21 1.74 18.83 37.49
C ASN A 21 2.33 17.42 37.69
N ARG A 22 3.66 17.27 37.60
CA ARG A 22 4.36 16.02 37.89
C ARG A 22 4.17 15.57 39.35
N LYS A 23 4.17 16.53 40.31
CA LYS A 23 3.91 16.22 41.70
C LYS A 23 2.48 15.78 41.94
N ALA A 24 1.51 16.47 41.32
CA ALA A 24 0.08 16.10 41.37
C ALA A 24 -0.22 14.71 40.78
N LEU A 25 0.52 14.31 39.75
CA LEU A 25 0.42 12.97 39.13
C LEU A 25 1.05 11.86 39.99
N ARG A 26 1.91 12.20 40.96
CA ARG A 26 2.54 11.23 41.87
C ARG A 26 1.78 11.03 43.16
N GLU A 27 0.84 11.91 43.51
CA GLU A 27 0.06 11.77 44.73
C GLU A 27 -1.13 10.79 44.47
N PRO A 28 -1.22 9.68 45.19
CA PRO A 28 -2.34 8.76 45.08
C PRO A 28 -3.68 9.49 45.25
N GLY A 29 -4.55 9.35 44.23
CA GLY A 29 -5.91 9.94 44.27
C GLY A 29 -6.06 11.38 43.75
N LYS A 30 -4.97 12.07 43.37
CA LYS A 30 -5.03 13.46 42.84
C LYS A 30 -4.82 13.60 41.32
N GLY A 31 -4.71 12.53 40.59
CA GLY A 31 -4.61 12.52 39.12
C GLY A 31 -5.71 11.71 38.49
N THR A 32 -5.95 11.94 37.19
CA THR A 32 -6.80 11.05 36.42
C THR A 32 -6.03 9.77 36.12
N ASP A 33 -6.47 8.66 36.70
CA ASP A 33 -5.92 7.34 36.39
C ASP A 33 -6.48 6.88 35.03
N TYR A 34 -5.68 7.08 33.97
CA TYR A 34 -6.04 6.66 32.61
C TYR A 34 -5.94 5.13 32.42
N THR A 35 -5.45 4.38 33.40
CA THR A 35 -5.47 2.91 33.37
C THR A 35 -6.80 2.33 33.80
N HIS A 36 -7.67 3.13 34.45
CA HIS A 36 -9.00 2.70 34.85
C HIS A 36 -9.85 2.25 33.65
N GLU A 37 -10.59 1.15 33.78
CA GLU A 37 -11.36 0.53 32.67
C GLU A 37 -12.25 1.51 31.93
N ARG A 38 -12.95 2.41 32.63
CA ARG A 38 -13.82 3.44 32.00
C ARG A 38 -13.07 4.32 31.00
N PHE A 39 -11.80 4.68 31.28
CA PHE A 39 -10.99 5.48 30.36
C PHE A 39 -10.47 4.63 29.21
N ARG A 40 -10.04 3.38 29.50
CA ARG A 40 -9.64 2.42 28.49
C ARG A 40 -10.76 2.17 27.50
N ASP A 41 -11.98 1.97 27.95
CA ASP A 41 -13.15 1.77 27.10
C ASP A 41 -13.50 3.03 26.29
N ALA A 42 -13.37 4.22 26.87
CA ALA A 42 -13.55 5.47 26.12
C ALA A 42 -12.49 5.63 25.01
N VAL A 43 -11.21 5.39 25.33
CA VAL A 43 -10.12 5.40 24.36
C VAL A 43 -10.33 4.33 23.29
N ASN A 44 -10.67 3.11 23.68
CA ASN A 44 -10.92 2.01 22.73
C ASN A 44 -12.07 2.33 21.76
N ARG A 45 -13.15 2.97 22.23
CA ARG A 45 -14.24 3.43 21.35
C ARG A 45 -13.79 4.48 20.36
N VAL A 46 -12.99 5.47 20.80
CA VAL A 46 -12.43 6.48 19.89
C VAL A 46 -11.49 5.82 18.87
N VAL A 47 -10.56 4.97 19.33
CA VAL A 47 -9.63 4.23 18.45
C VAL A 47 -10.41 3.37 17.46
N ALA A 48 -11.42 2.63 17.89
CA ALA A 48 -12.24 1.80 17.00
C ALA A 48 -13.00 2.61 15.94
N ARG A 49 -13.34 3.88 16.23
CA ARG A 49 -13.97 4.79 15.27
C ARG A 49 -12.99 5.33 14.24
N ILE A 50 -11.81 5.80 14.68
CA ILE A 50 -10.81 6.44 13.81
C ILE A 50 -9.88 5.42 13.16
N HIS A 51 -9.60 4.29 13.82
CA HIS A 51 -8.75 3.21 13.31
C HIS A 51 -9.45 1.85 13.47
N PRO A 52 -10.58 1.63 12.77
CA PRO A 52 -11.32 0.37 12.89
C PRO A 52 -10.45 -0.79 12.39
N LYS A 53 -10.42 -1.88 13.17
CA LYS A 53 -9.74 -3.11 12.73
C LYS A 53 -10.46 -3.75 11.54
N ARG A 54 -11.79 -3.60 11.49
CA ARG A 54 -12.68 -4.11 10.45
C ARG A 54 -13.77 -3.08 10.14
N MET A 55 -14.21 -3.06 8.89
CA MET A 55 -15.31 -2.25 8.39
C MET A 55 -16.15 -3.08 7.43
N ASN A 56 -17.44 -2.78 7.38
CA ASN A 56 -18.34 -3.30 6.37
C ASN A 56 -18.65 -2.19 5.37
N LEU A 57 -18.27 -2.41 4.12
CA LEU A 57 -18.42 -1.47 3.01
C LEU A 57 -19.49 -1.98 2.04
N ARG A 58 -20.56 -1.20 1.83
CA ARG A 58 -21.60 -1.49 0.83
C ARG A 58 -21.29 -0.80 -0.47
N VAL A 59 -21.35 -1.54 -1.58
CA VAL A 59 -21.27 -0.97 -2.94
C VAL A 59 -22.47 -0.10 -3.22
N LYS A 60 -22.26 1.17 -3.51
CA LYS A 60 -23.29 2.14 -3.88
C LYS A 60 -23.34 2.36 -5.39
N GLU A 61 -22.21 2.30 -6.04
CA GLU A 61 -22.07 2.60 -7.45
C GLU A 61 -20.86 1.86 -8.02
N ILE A 62 -20.92 1.53 -9.30
CA ILE A 62 -19.83 0.91 -10.06
C ILE A 62 -19.60 1.75 -11.30
N LEU A 63 -18.42 2.36 -11.41
CA LEU A 63 -18.06 3.23 -12.53
C LEU A 63 -17.06 2.50 -13.43
N PRO A 64 -17.39 2.26 -14.72
CA PRO A 64 -16.41 1.72 -15.66
C PRO A 64 -15.31 2.76 -15.89
N GLN A 65 -14.06 2.29 -15.86
CA GLN A 65 -12.88 3.13 -16.16
C GLN A 65 -12.30 2.76 -17.52
N THR A 66 -12.09 1.46 -17.72
CA THR A 66 -11.62 0.84 -18.97
C THR A 66 -12.34 -0.50 -19.15
N ALA A 67 -12.14 -1.18 -20.27
CA ALA A 67 -12.66 -2.54 -20.45
C ALA A 67 -12.21 -3.50 -19.34
N ALA A 68 -11.02 -3.27 -18.79
CA ALA A 68 -10.41 -4.11 -17.75
C ALA A 68 -10.38 -3.47 -16.35
N ALA A 69 -10.94 -2.28 -16.14
CA ALA A 69 -10.92 -1.60 -14.85
C ALA A 69 -12.25 -0.97 -14.48
N LYS A 70 -12.65 -1.11 -13.21
CA LYS A 70 -13.85 -0.51 -12.62
C LYS A 70 -13.50 0.16 -11.28
N THR A 71 -14.15 1.28 -11.00
CA THR A 71 -14.16 1.90 -9.69
C THR A 71 -15.43 1.50 -8.95
N PHE A 72 -15.27 0.89 -7.79
CA PHE A 72 -16.35 0.58 -6.87
C PHE A 72 -16.42 1.66 -5.80
N CYS A 73 -17.56 2.32 -5.72
CA CYS A 73 -17.84 3.37 -4.75
C CYS A 73 -18.59 2.77 -3.56
N PHE A 74 -18.07 2.97 -2.35
CA PHE A 74 -18.59 2.36 -1.14
C PHE A 74 -19.06 3.39 -0.12
N GLU A 75 -20.10 3.03 0.63
CA GLU A 75 -20.43 3.61 1.92
C GLU A 75 -20.08 2.64 3.03
N ARG A 76 -19.71 3.13 4.20
CA ARG A 76 -19.53 2.29 5.38
C ARG A 76 -20.88 2.07 6.06
N VAL A 77 -21.20 0.80 6.40
CA VAL A 77 -22.51 0.40 6.96
C VAL A 77 -22.54 0.48 8.47
N ASP A 78 -21.39 0.27 9.11
CA ASP A 78 -21.24 0.12 10.56
C ASP A 78 -20.65 1.39 11.23
N GLY A 79 -20.78 2.54 10.59
CA GLY A 79 -20.33 3.83 11.12
C GLY A 79 -19.83 4.80 10.04
N PRO A 80 -19.28 5.95 10.42
CA PRO A 80 -18.69 6.89 9.48
C PRO A 80 -17.39 6.31 8.87
N LEU A 81 -17.04 6.75 7.67
CA LEU A 81 -15.73 6.45 7.10
C LEU A 81 -14.63 6.97 8.04
N PRO A 82 -13.62 6.16 8.36
CA PRO A 82 -12.51 6.62 9.18
C PRO A 82 -11.63 7.61 8.40
N PRO A 83 -10.93 8.51 9.08
CA PRO A 83 -9.92 9.31 8.43
C PRO A 83 -8.80 8.43 7.88
N PHE A 84 -8.22 8.84 6.74
CA PHE A 84 -7.07 8.19 6.14
C PHE A 84 -6.18 9.23 5.46
N ARG A 85 -4.96 8.83 5.09
CA ARG A 85 -4.04 9.65 4.28
C ARG A 85 -4.12 9.20 2.82
N ALA A 86 -4.14 10.15 1.90
CA ALA A 86 -4.14 9.87 0.46
C ALA A 86 -2.97 8.96 0.08
N GLY A 87 -3.25 7.85 -0.61
CA GLY A 87 -2.29 6.81 -0.95
C GLY A 87 -2.36 5.56 -0.06
N GLN A 88 -3.11 5.58 1.05
CA GLN A 88 -3.35 4.39 1.86
C GLN A 88 -4.28 3.40 1.15
N TYR A 89 -4.27 2.15 1.63
CA TYR A 89 -5.10 1.05 1.13
C TYR A 89 -5.99 0.46 2.23
N VAL A 90 -7.01 -0.25 1.82
CA VAL A 90 -7.76 -1.19 2.67
C VAL A 90 -7.51 -2.62 2.18
N ASN A 91 -7.59 -3.59 3.09
CA ASN A 91 -7.50 -4.99 2.73
C ASN A 91 -8.91 -5.58 2.64
N VAL A 92 -9.32 -5.97 1.45
CA VAL A 92 -10.66 -6.55 1.17
C VAL A 92 -10.62 -8.04 1.49
N MET A 93 -11.54 -8.49 2.36
CA MET A 93 -11.71 -9.90 2.73
C MET A 93 -12.72 -10.56 1.81
N VAL A 94 -12.37 -11.72 1.29
CA VAL A 94 -13.25 -12.50 0.39
C VAL A 94 -13.13 -13.99 0.67
N THR A 95 -14.16 -14.72 0.29
CA THR A 95 -14.10 -16.18 0.20
C THR A 95 -14.32 -16.56 -1.27
N VAL A 96 -13.30 -17.12 -1.89
CA VAL A 96 -13.32 -17.55 -3.28
C VAL A 96 -13.11 -19.06 -3.28
N GLU A 97 -14.02 -19.82 -3.89
CA GLU A 97 -13.95 -21.30 -3.95
C GLU A 97 -13.70 -21.95 -2.57
N GLY A 98 -14.35 -21.43 -1.53
CA GLY A 98 -14.20 -21.91 -0.16
C GLY A 98 -12.93 -21.45 0.56
N VAL A 99 -12.00 -20.79 -0.12
CA VAL A 99 -10.77 -20.24 0.47
C VAL A 99 -10.99 -18.83 0.95
N ARG A 100 -10.93 -18.61 2.26
CA ARG A 100 -10.96 -17.26 2.83
C ARG A 100 -9.59 -16.60 2.69
N THR A 101 -9.54 -15.50 1.99
CA THR A 101 -8.33 -14.75 1.70
C THR A 101 -8.58 -13.24 1.74
N SER A 102 -7.56 -12.45 1.48
CA SER A 102 -7.68 -10.99 1.40
C SER A 102 -6.71 -10.40 0.38
N ARG A 103 -7.04 -9.21 -0.15
CA ARG A 103 -6.13 -8.45 -1.01
C ARG A 103 -6.17 -6.97 -0.66
N PRO A 104 -5.00 -6.30 -0.61
CA PRO A 104 -4.93 -4.85 -0.46
C PRO A 104 -5.38 -4.17 -1.75
N TYR A 105 -6.17 -3.11 -1.60
CA TYR A 105 -6.56 -2.21 -2.68
C TYR A 105 -6.39 -0.78 -2.20
N SER A 106 -5.60 0.00 -2.94
CA SER A 106 -5.40 1.41 -2.64
C SER A 106 -6.70 2.17 -2.78
N ILE A 107 -6.95 3.08 -1.85
CA ILE A 107 -8.09 3.99 -1.90
C ILE A 107 -7.81 5.01 -3.00
N SER A 108 -8.74 5.16 -3.95
CA SER A 108 -8.62 6.12 -5.05
C SER A 108 -9.38 7.43 -4.81
N SER A 109 -10.33 7.46 -3.85
CA SER A 109 -10.97 8.72 -3.41
C SER A 109 -10.02 9.58 -2.58
N ALA A 110 -10.29 10.90 -2.51
CA ALA A 110 -9.60 11.79 -1.57
C ALA A 110 -10.01 11.49 -0.11
N PRO A 111 -9.16 11.74 0.88
CA PRO A 111 -9.55 11.80 2.27
C PRO A 111 -10.70 12.78 2.50
N GLY A 112 -11.63 12.44 3.39
CA GLY A 112 -12.80 13.29 3.68
C GLY A 112 -13.92 13.22 2.65
N ALA A 113 -13.77 12.47 1.55
CA ALA A 113 -14.85 12.22 0.62
C ALA A 113 -16.02 11.48 1.29
N GLN A 114 -17.25 11.71 0.80
CA GLN A 114 -18.46 11.06 1.34
C GLN A 114 -18.47 9.55 1.12
N ARG A 115 -17.70 9.06 0.15
CA ARG A 115 -17.60 7.64 -0.21
C ARG A 115 -16.14 7.22 -0.37
N LEU A 116 -15.87 5.96 -0.05
CA LEU A 116 -14.57 5.34 -0.29
C LEU A 116 -14.58 4.68 -1.65
N GLU A 117 -13.57 4.94 -2.47
CA GLU A 117 -13.46 4.37 -3.81
C GLU A 117 -12.28 3.41 -3.88
N LEU A 118 -12.54 2.23 -4.46
CA LEU A 118 -11.53 1.25 -4.80
C LEU A 118 -11.60 0.98 -6.29
N THR A 119 -10.49 1.21 -6.99
CA THR A 119 -10.42 0.95 -8.43
C THR A 119 -9.65 -0.32 -8.69
N LEU A 120 -10.36 -1.31 -9.22
CA LEU A 120 -9.86 -2.66 -9.45
C LEU A 120 -9.64 -2.89 -10.94
N ARG A 121 -8.47 -3.41 -11.29
CA ARG A 121 -8.19 -3.97 -12.61
C ARG A 121 -8.43 -5.47 -12.60
N ASN A 122 -9.16 -5.96 -13.57
CA ASN A 122 -9.29 -7.39 -13.82
C ASN A 122 -7.92 -7.94 -14.26
N LYS A 123 -7.47 -8.97 -13.55
CA LYS A 123 -6.28 -9.75 -13.90
C LYS A 123 -6.74 -11.19 -14.08
N PRO A 124 -6.96 -11.67 -15.31
CA PRO A 124 -7.59 -12.98 -15.56
C PRO A 124 -6.95 -14.15 -14.80
N GLU A 125 -5.61 -14.15 -14.67
CA GLU A 125 -4.86 -15.19 -13.97
C GLU A 125 -4.89 -15.02 -12.44
N GLY A 126 -5.49 -13.94 -11.95
CA GLY A 126 -5.58 -13.64 -10.52
C GLY A 126 -6.68 -14.45 -9.83
N PHE A 127 -6.51 -14.74 -8.55
CA PHE A 127 -7.50 -15.49 -7.76
C PHE A 127 -8.65 -14.63 -7.24
N VAL A 128 -8.37 -13.38 -6.83
CA VAL A 128 -9.36 -12.50 -6.19
C VAL A 128 -9.88 -11.41 -7.13
N ALA A 129 -9.00 -10.82 -7.93
CA ALA A 129 -9.40 -9.70 -8.79
C ALA A 129 -10.49 -10.07 -9.81
N PRO A 130 -10.42 -11.19 -10.54
CA PRO A 130 -11.50 -11.63 -11.43
C PRO A 130 -12.81 -11.89 -10.69
N TYR A 131 -12.73 -12.51 -9.51
CA TYR A 131 -13.91 -12.77 -8.69
C TYR A 131 -14.62 -11.46 -8.34
N LEU A 132 -13.93 -10.49 -7.73
CA LEU A 132 -14.53 -9.20 -7.38
C LEU A 132 -15.04 -8.44 -8.61
N PHE A 133 -14.25 -8.39 -9.68
CA PHE A 133 -14.58 -7.67 -10.90
C PHE A 133 -15.86 -8.15 -11.58
N ASN A 134 -16.10 -9.48 -11.56
CA ASN A 134 -17.20 -10.12 -12.26
C ASN A 134 -18.43 -10.35 -11.37
N THR A 135 -18.26 -10.50 -10.05
CA THR A 135 -19.38 -10.88 -9.17
C THR A 135 -19.93 -9.74 -8.34
N LEU A 136 -19.10 -8.73 -8.01
CA LEU A 136 -19.51 -7.65 -7.11
C LEU A 136 -20.55 -6.75 -7.77
N LYS A 137 -21.66 -6.50 -7.07
CA LYS A 137 -22.83 -5.73 -7.55
C LYS A 137 -23.18 -4.60 -6.57
N VAL A 138 -23.92 -3.62 -7.05
CA VAL A 138 -24.52 -2.59 -6.20
C VAL A 138 -25.41 -3.24 -5.14
N GLY A 139 -25.21 -2.83 -3.88
CA GLY A 139 -25.87 -3.40 -2.71
C GLY A 139 -25.07 -4.43 -1.95
N ASP A 140 -24.07 -5.09 -2.58
CA ASP A 140 -23.21 -6.07 -1.91
C ASP A 140 -22.39 -5.42 -0.81
N VAL A 141 -22.09 -6.20 0.23
CA VAL A 141 -21.29 -5.76 1.38
C VAL A 141 -20.00 -6.56 1.46
N LEU A 142 -18.88 -5.85 1.54
CA LEU A 142 -17.56 -6.43 1.73
C LEU A 142 -17.02 -6.12 3.13
N GLU A 143 -16.42 -7.11 3.78
CA GLU A 143 -15.60 -6.89 4.98
C GLU A 143 -14.21 -6.39 4.55
N THR A 144 -13.73 -5.30 5.16
CA THR A 144 -12.39 -4.77 4.92
C THR A 144 -11.67 -4.47 6.23
N THR A 145 -10.37 -4.26 6.18
CA THR A 145 -9.66 -3.57 7.27
C THR A 145 -9.98 -2.08 7.26
N GLY A 146 -9.63 -1.37 8.33
CA GLY A 146 -9.41 0.07 8.26
C GLY A 146 -8.26 0.42 7.32
N PRO A 147 -8.13 1.72 6.96
CA PRO A 147 -7.04 2.21 6.13
C PRO A 147 -5.67 1.90 6.73
N ALA A 148 -4.72 1.51 5.89
CA ALA A 148 -3.36 1.12 6.26
C ALA A 148 -2.37 1.53 5.17
N GLY A 149 -1.06 1.40 5.44
CA GLY A 149 0.00 1.72 4.49
C GLY A 149 0.75 2.99 4.84
N HIS A 150 1.95 3.13 4.23
CA HIS A 150 2.87 4.25 4.46
C HIS A 150 3.22 4.99 3.16
N PHE A 151 2.54 4.67 2.07
CA PHE A 151 2.73 5.29 0.77
C PHE A 151 1.84 6.52 0.65
N TYR A 152 2.23 7.61 1.30
CA TYR A 152 1.51 8.89 1.30
C TYR A 152 2.50 10.05 1.35
N TYR A 153 2.04 11.23 0.98
CA TYR A 153 2.82 12.46 1.04
C TYR A 153 3.12 12.87 2.48
N GLU A 154 4.41 13.15 2.77
CA GLU A 154 4.87 13.63 4.06
C GLU A 154 5.57 14.99 3.90
N PRO A 155 4.87 16.11 4.22
CA PRO A 155 5.37 17.46 3.96
C PRO A 155 6.76 17.76 4.52
N LEU A 156 7.09 17.16 5.69
CA LEU A 156 8.37 17.40 6.36
C LEU A 156 9.56 16.77 5.64
N ILE A 157 9.33 15.80 4.74
CA ILE A 157 10.39 14.98 4.12
C ILE A 157 10.40 15.12 2.61
N ASP A 158 9.22 15.15 1.99
CA ASP A 158 9.10 14.97 0.54
C ASP A 158 9.28 16.27 -0.24
N GLY A 159 8.97 17.42 0.37
CA GLY A 159 8.99 18.72 -0.30
C GLY A 159 7.75 18.92 -1.21
N GLU A 160 7.78 19.93 -2.06
CA GLU A 160 6.63 20.33 -2.88
C GLU A 160 6.70 19.83 -4.33
N ASP A 161 7.88 19.46 -4.83
CA ASP A 161 8.09 18.96 -6.19
C ASP A 161 8.05 17.43 -6.20
N LEU A 162 6.95 16.86 -6.69
CA LEU A 162 6.69 15.43 -6.70
C LEU A 162 6.64 14.90 -8.14
N VAL A 163 7.26 13.75 -8.36
CA VAL A 163 7.16 12.99 -9.60
C VAL A 163 6.50 11.65 -9.32
N PHE A 164 5.35 11.42 -9.91
CA PHE A 164 4.60 10.18 -9.78
C PHE A 164 4.86 9.28 -11.00
N LEU A 165 5.40 8.10 -10.77
CA LEU A 165 5.65 7.07 -11.77
C LEU A 165 4.59 5.99 -11.60
N ALA A 166 3.53 6.05 -12.39
CA ALA A 166 2.42 5.11 -12.33
C ALA A 166 2.49 4.07 -13.45
N GLY A 167 2.07 2.84 -13.17
CA GLY A 167 1.91 1.80 -14.18
C GLY A 167 0.59 1.05 -14.03
N GLY A 168 -0.26 1.07 -15.06
CA GLY A 168 -1.56 0.40 -15.05
C GLY A 168 -2.40 0.76 -13.81
N SER A 169 -2.83 -0.23 -13.01
CA SER A 169 -3.59 0.02 -11.77
C SER A 169 -2.79 0.70 -10.66
N GLY A 170 -1.47 0.86 -10.80
CA GLY A 170 -0.65 1.64 -9.88
C GLY A 170 -0.97 3.13 -9.84
N ILE A 171 -1.86 3.61 -10.72
CA ILE A 171 -2.42 4.96 -10.67
C ILE A 171 -3.30 5.21 -9.44
N THR A 172 -3.87 4.16 -8.82
CA THR A 172 -4.90 4.31 -7.78
C THR A 172 -4.46 5.11 -6.55
N PRO A 173 -3.29 4.89 -5.92
CA PRO A 173 -2.85 5.73 -4.81
C PRO A 173 -2.54 7.16 -5.26
N PHE A 174 -2.04 7.35 -6.46
CA PHE A 174 -1.76 8.69 -7.00
C PHE A 174 -3.03 9.48 -7.28
N MET A 175 -4.09 8.81 -7.74
CA MET A 175 -5.37 9.48 -7.93
C MET A 175 -5.92 10.03 -6.62
N SER A 176 -5.81 9.28 -5.53
CA SER A 176 -6.14 9.76 -4.18
C SER A 176 -5.29 10.98 -3.79
N MET A 177 -3.96 10.93 -4.01
CA MET A 177 -3.04 12.02 -3.67
C MET A 177 -3.31 13.27 -4.51
N ILE A 178 -3.57 13.13 -5.81
CA ILE A 178 -3.88 14.25 -6.72
C ILE A 178 -5.19 14.92 -6.29
N ARG A 179 -6.24 14.13 -6.06
CA ARG A 179 -7.54 14.63 -5.60
C ARG A 179 -7.44 15.35 -4.26
N ASP A 180 -6.66 14.80 -3.33
CA ASP A 180 -6.42 15.41 -2.01
C ASP A 180 -5.63 16.72 -2.13
N ALA A 181 -4.54 16.73 -2.91
CA ALA A 181 -3.74 17.92 -3.14
C ALA A 181 -4.55 19.08 -3.73
N ILE A 182 -5.42 18.79 -4.70
CA ILE A 182 -6.30 19.77 -5.33
C ILE A 182 -7.39 20.23 -4.35
N GLN A 183 -8.06 19.33 -3.65
CA GLN A 183 -9.12 19.63 -2.68
C GLN A 183 -8.61 20.46 -1.52
N GLN A 184 -7.40 20.18 -1.03
CA GLN A 184 -6.75 20.90 0.07
C GLN A 184 -5.97 22.12 -0.40
N GLN A 185 -5.93 22.40 -1.71
CA GLN A 185 -5.16 23.49 -2.32
C GLN A 185 -3.68 23.49 -1.87
N LEU A 186 -3.08 22.28 -1.79
CA LEU A 186 -1.68 22.15 -1.40
C LEU A 186 -0.76 22.78 -2.47
N PRO A 187 0.32 23.48 -2.08
CA PRO A 187 1.24 24.13 -3.02
C PRO A 187 2.17 23.11 -3.71
N LEU A 188 1.63 21.99 -4.16
CA LEU A 188 2.40 20.92 -4.77
C LEU A 188 2.52 21.11 -6.28
N LYS A 189 3.70 20.77 -6.79
CA LYS A 189 3.97 20.58 -8.22
C LYS A 189 4.09 19.07 -8.45
N ILE A 190 3.08 18.50 -9.07
CA ILE A 190 2.99 17.08 -9.34
C ILE A 190 3.17 16.83 -10.83
N HIS A 191 4.18 16.06 -11.20
CA HIS A 191 4.32 15.53 -12.54
C HIS A 191 4.00 14.05 -12.54
N LEU A 192 2.85 13.68 -13.10
CA LEU A 192 2.42 12.30 -13.26
C LEU A 192 2.89 11.76 -14.61
N LEU A 193 3.87 10.83 -14.59
CA LEU A 193 4.26 10.02 -15.72
C LEU A 193 3.54 8.67 -15.60
N TYR A 194 2.63 8.40 -16.55
CA TYR A 194 1.76 7.23 -16.44
C TYR A 194 1.97 6.26 -17.61
N GLY A 195 2.67 5.15 -17.31
CA GLY A 195 2.90 4.06 -18.26
C GLY A 195 1.67 3.18 -18.44
N CYS A 196 1.19 3.06 -19.68
CA CYS A 196 0.11 2.18 -20.09
C CYS A 196 0.51 1.44 -21.38
N ARG A 197 -0.21 0.38 -21.74
CA ARG A 197 0.03 -0.30 -23.01
C ARG A 197 -0.55 0.51 -24.14
N MET A 198 -1.84 0.77 -24.09
CA MET A 198 -2.63 1.43 -25.12
C MET A 198 -3.43 2.61 -24.54
N PRO A 199 -3.95 3.52 -25.36
CA PRO A 199 -4.73 4.68 -24.90
C PRO A 199 -5.98 4.30 -24.08
N GLU A 200 -6.64 3.20 -24.42
CA GLU A 200 -7.84 2.67 -23.75
C GLU A 200 -7.53 2.00 -22.40
N ASP A 201 -6.26 1.72 -22.10
CA ASP A 201 -5.82 1.18 -20.82
C ASP A 201 -5.61 2.27 -19.75
N VAL A 202 -5.68 3.56 -20.12
CA VAL A 202 -5.44 4.69 -19.23
C VAL A 202 -6.63 4.86 -18.28
N ILE A 203 -6.47 4.36 -17.04
CA ILE A 203 -7.48 4.49 -15.98
C ILE A 203 -7.56 5.96 -15.56
N PHE A 204 -8.77 6.49 -15.32
CA PHE A 204 -9.04 7.90 -14.98
C PHE A 204 -8.63 8.91 -16.06
N LYS A 205 -8.50 8.49 -17.34
CA LYS A 205 -8.00 9.35 -18.41
C LYS A 205 -8.67 10.70 -18.46
N SER A 206 -9.99 10.74 -18.65
CA SER A 206 -10.73 12.00 -18.79
C SER A 206 -10.65 12.89 -17.55
N GLU A 207 -10.64 12.29 -16.35
CA GLU A 207 -10.50 13.04 -15.12
C GLU A 207 -9.09 13.64 -14.98
N LEU A 208 -8.04 12.87 -15.28
CA LEU A 208 -6.65 13.36 -15.24
C LEU A 208 -6.39 14.46 -16.26
N GLU A 209 -6.92 14.34 -17.47
CA GLU A 209 -6.85 15.37 -18.50
C GLU A 209 -7.57 16.66 -18.05
N MET A 210 -8.77 16.54 -17.50
CA MET A 210 -9.53 17.67 -16.96
C MET A 210 -8.79 18.33 -15.78
N LEU A 211 -8.29 17.54 -14.83
CA LEU A 211 -7.56 18.07 -13.66
C LEU A 211 -6.27 18.79 -14.09
N ALA A 212 -5.50 18.22 -15.00
CA ALA A 212 -4.28 18.84 -15.52
C ALA A 212 -4.55 20.15 -16.28
N ALA A 213 -5.68 20.24 -17.01
CA ALA A 213 -6.07 21.44 -17.72
C ALA A 213 -6.45 22.60 -16.77
N HIS A 214 -7.00 22.29 -15.58
CA HIS A 214 -7.52 23.31 -14.66
C HIS A 214 -6.61 23.59 -13.45
N HIS A 215 -5.61 22.74 -13.19
CA HIS A 215 -4.71 22.89 -12.04
C HIS A 215 -3.25 23.02 -12.49
N PRO A 216 -2.67 24.23 -12.51
CA PRO A 216 -1.32 24.48 -13.01
C PRO A 216 -0.21 23.68 -12.27
N GLY A 217 -0.50 23.25 -11.04
CA GLY A 217 0.42 22.40 -10.27
C GLY A 217 0.46 20.93 -10.71
N LEU A 218 -0.42 20.50 -11.62
CA LEU A 218 -0.48 19.12 -12.11
C LEU A 218 -0.09 19.05 -13.59
N THR A 219 0.95 18.26 -13.88
CA THR A 219 1.30 17.86 -15.25
C THR A 219 1.00 16.41 -15.43
N PHE A 220 0.27 16.04 -16.47
CA PHE A 220 -0.08 14.66 -16.82
C PHE A 220 0.56 14.24 -18.12
N SER A 221 1.40 13.19 -18.08
CA SER A 221 2.16 12.67 -19.21
C SER A 221 1.89 11.16 -19.37
N PRO A 222 0.87 10.76 -20.13
CA PRO A 222 0.66 9.35 -20.46
C PRO A 222 1.73 8.87 -21.44
N VAL A 223 2.34 7.71 -21.16
CA VAL A 223 3.38 7.08 -21.96
C VAL A 223 2.91 5.70 -22.38
N LEU A 224 2.84 5.44 -23.70
CA LEU A 224 2.30 4.20 -24.23
C LEU A 224 3.41 3.28 -24.73
N SER A 225 3.41 2.01 -24.25
CA SER A 225 4.38 1.02 -24.71
C SER A 225 4.01 0.35 -26.02
N GLU A 226 2.71 0.28 -26.32
CA GLU A 226 2.14 -0.34 -27.53
C GLU A 226 1.15 0.64 -28.19
N PRO A 227 1.60 1.83 -28.63
CA PRO A 227 0.69 2.82 -29.19
C PRO A 227 0.16 2.37 -30.56
N PRO A 228 -1.08 2.75 -30.93
CA PRO A 228 -1.59 2.51 -32.26
C PRO A 228 -0.81 3.29 -33.31
N ASP A 229 -0.92 2.87 -34.58
CA ASP A 229 -0.33 3.58 -35.71
C ASP A 229 -0.80 5.03 -35.76
N GLY A 230 0.12 5.96 -36.03
CA GLY A 230 -0.17 7.40 -36.10
C GLY A 230 -0.26 8.10 -34.72
N TYR A 231 -0.06 7.41 -33.60
CA TYR A 231 -0.05 8.07 -32.30
C TYR A 231 1.12 9.07 -32.18
N GLU A 232 0.82 10.33 -31.88
CA GLU A 232 1.80 11.42 -31.79
C GLU A 232 2.27 11.71 -30.35
N GLY A 233 1.67 11.07 -29.33
CA GLY A 233 2.03 11.27 -27.92
C GLY A 233 3.32 10.54 -27.52
N LEU A 234 3.57 10.48 -26.21
CA LEU A 234 4.78 9.84 -25.65
C LEU A 234 4.70 8.32 -25.80
N LYS A 235 5.80 7.73 -26.31
CA LYS A 235 5.91 6.28 -26.62
C LYS A 235 7.08 5.67 -25.86
N GLY A 236 6.97 4.37 -25.54
CA GLY A 236 8.01 3.57 -24.93
C GLY A 236 7.80 3.34 -23.43
N PHE A 237 8.89 3.35 -22.69
CA PHE A 237 8.93 3.06 -21.26
C PHE A 237 9.45 4.26 -20.47
N LEU A 238 9.22 4.28 -19.17
CA LEU A 238 9.70 5.33 -18.26
C LEU A 238 11.20 5.12 -17.96
N ASP A 239 12.05 5.28 -18.97
CA ASP A 239 13.51 5.19 -18.85
C ASP A 239 14.14 6.52 -18.37
N SER A 240 15.45 6.51 -18.13
CA SER A 240 16.19 7.69 -17.68
C SER A 240 16.13 8.84 -18.68
N THR A 241 16.22 8.56 -19.98
CA THR A 241 16.17 9.54 -21.07
C THR A 241 14.80 10.24 -21.12
N LEU A 242 13.71 9.46 -21.05
CA LEU A 242 12.36 10.02 -21.04
C LEU A 242 12.10 10.84 -19.78
N MET A 243 12.50 10.31 -18.61
CA MET A 243 12.36 11.02 -17.34
C MET A 243 13.15 12.34 -17.37
N GLU A 244 14.40 12.35 -17.79
CA GLU A 244 15.21 13.56 -17.87
C GLU A 244 14.58 14.60 -18.81
N ARG A 245 14.09 14.17 -19.96
CA ARG A 245 13.42 15.06 -20.93
C ARG A 245 12.15 15.68 -20.38
N LEU A 246 11.32 14.92 -19.63
CA LEU A 246 10.02 15.37 -19.15
C LEU A 246 10.10 16.10 -17.82
N VAL A 247 10.94 15.64 -16.91
CA VAL A 247 11.03 16.13 -15.53
C VAL A 247 12.08 17.23 -15.40
N GLY A 248 13.10 17.24 -16.31
CA GLY A 248 14.25 18.13 -16.22
C GLY A 248 15.15 17.83 -15.02
N ASP A 249 15.59 18.87 -14.30
CA ASP A 249 16.42 18.66 -13.11
C ASP A 249 15.67 17.86 -12.03
N VAL A 250 16.26 16.73 -11.66
CA VAL A 250 15.72 15.82 -10.64
C VAL A 250 16.08 16.22 -9.20
N LYS A 251 16.97 17.22 -9.06
CA LYS A 251 17.45 17.67 -7.76
C LYS A 251 16.32 18.24 -6.90
N GLY A 252 16.21 17.75 -5.67
CA GLY A 252 15.19 18.20 -4.71
C GLY A 252 13.84 17.54 -4.88
N LYS A 253 13.54 16.92 -6.01
CA LYS A 253 12.26 16.25 -6.27
C LYS A 253 12.15 14.93 -5.52
N THR A 254 10.93 14.56 -5.15
CA THR A 254 10.63 13.24 -4.58
C THR A 254 9.85 12.42 -5.58
N PHE A 255 10.35 11.20 -5.83
CA PHE A 255 9.76 10.26 -6.78
C PHE A 255 8.93 9.22 -6.05
N TYR A 256 7.70 9.05 -6.48
CA TYR A 256 6.80 8.01 -6.02
C TYR A 256 6.57 7.01 -7.14
N LEU A 257 6.72 5.73 -6.85
CA LEU A 257 6.64 4.65 -7.83
C LEU A 257 5.62 3.62 -7.39
N CYS A 258 4.61 3.38 -8.23
CA CYS A 258 3.60 2.36 -8.03
C CYS A 258 3.16 1.75 -9.36
N GLY A 259 3.26 0.43 -9.49
CA GLY A 259 2.94 -0.28 -10.73
C GLY A 259 3.38 -1.74 -10.70
N PRO A 260 3.39 -2.41 -11.85
CA PRO A 260 3.90 -3.77 -11.98
C PRO A 260 5.36 -3.89 -11.55
N ARG A 261 5.76 -5.07 -11.06
CA ARG A 261 7.10 -5.31 -10.56
C ARG A 261 8.20 -5.01 -11.59
N VAL A 262 8.01 -5.45 -12.83
CA VAL A 262 8.95 -5.16 -13.92
C VAL A 262 9.19 -3.65 -14.08
N MET A 263 8.14 -2.84 -13.93
CA MET A 263 8.28 -1.39 -13.95
C MET A 263 9.09 -0.87 -12.76
N HIS A 264 8.94 -1.48 -11.56
CA HIS A 264 9.74 -1.06 -10.39
C HIS A 264 11.22 -1.23 -10.64
N ASP A 265 11.67 -2.40 -11.11
CA ASP A 265 13.08 -2.68 -11.36
C ASP A 265 13.64 -1.74 -12.40
N PHE A 266 12.89 -1.53 -13.47
CA PHE A 266 13.24 -0.64 -14.58
C PHE A 266 13.33 0.84 -14.13
N CYS A 267 12.30 1.36 -13.49
CA CYS A 267 12.29 2.75 -13.03
C CYS A 267 13.32 3.03 -11.92
N VAL A 268 13.57 2.07 -11.01
CA VAL A 268 14.60 2.24 -9.97
C VAL A 268 15.99 2.28 -10.61
N ALA A 269 16.26 1.47 -11.63
CA ALA A 269 17.51 1.54 -12.38
C ALA A 269 17.67 2.91 -13.07
N ALA A 270 16.64 3.39 -13.75
CA ALA A 270 16.62 4.71 -14.39
C ALA A 270 16.84 5.86 -13.38
N LEU A 271 16.19 5.81 -12.22
CA LEU A 271 16.36 6.82 -11.16
C LEU A 271 17.79 6.80 -10.56
N LYS A 272 18.45 5.64 -10.51
CA LYS A 272 19.86 5.53 -10.11
C LYS A 272 20.80 6.16 -11.15
N GLU A 273 20.55 5.94 -12.45
CA GLU A 273 21.30 6.59 -13.54
C GLU A 273 21.17 8.12 -13.43
N LEU A 274 19.99 8.63 -13.15
CA LEU A 274 19.72 10.05 -12.90
C LEU A 274 20.26 10.55 -11.54
N LYS A 275 20.92 9.70 -10.75
CA LYS A 275 21.51 10.00 -9.45
C LYS A 275 20.50 10.50 -8.41
N VAL A 276 19.25 10.07 -8.50
CA VAL A 276 18.21 10.36 -7.49
C VAL A 276 18.57 9.64 -6.18
N PRO A 277 18.70 10.36 -5.05
CA PRO A 277 19.02 9.73 -3.78
C PRO A 277 17.93 8.74 -3.34
N GLN A 278 18.32 7.57 -2.82
CA GLN A 278 17.38 6.52 -2.39
C GLN A 278 16.30 7.03 -1.41
N ARG A 279 16.65 7.98 -0.52
CA ARG A 279 15.69 8.60 0.40
C ARG A 279 14.59 9.43 -0.28
N LYS A 280 14.78 9.78 -1.55
CA LYS A 280 13.83 10.52 -2.39
C LYS A 280 13.03 9.62 -3.32
N ILE A 281 13.12 8.30 -3.15
CA ILE A 281 12.37 7.30 -3.92
C ILE A 281 11.42 6.57 -2.98
N ARG A 282 10.13 6.83 -3.14
CA ARG A 282 9.03 6.16 -2.42
C ARG A 282 8.46 5.07 -3.33
N GLN A 283 8.26 3.88 -2.80
CA GLN A 283 7.79 2.74 -3.60
C GLN A 283 6.65 2.02 -2.89
N GLU A 284 5.62 1.64 -3.64
CA GLU A 284 4.58 0.72 -3.19
C GLU A 284 4.47 -0.45 -4.16
N LEU A 285 4.73 -1.65 -3.66
CA LEU A 285 4.65 -2.90 -4.42
C LEU A 285 3.35 -3.63 -4.10
N TYR A 286 2.67 -4.12 -5.13
CA TYR A 286 1.47 -4.92 -4.99
C TYR A 286 1.77 -6.42 -5.03
N GLY A 287 1.67 -7.06 -3.86
CA GLY A 287 1.73 -8.51 -3.76
C GLY A 287 3.14 -9.10 -3.88
N ALA A 288 3.14 -10.40 -3.98
CA ALA A 288 4.34 -11.22 -4.23
C ALA A 288 4.66 -11.26 -5.74
N PRO A 289 5.87 -11.69 -6.14
CA PRO A 289 6.22 -11.94 -7.54
C PRO A 289 5.20 -12.85 -8.23
N GLU A 290 4.92 -12.60 -9.51
CA GLU A 290 4.04 -13.46 -10.31
C GLU A 290 4.68 -14.83 -10.54
N ASP A 291 5.93 -14.85 -10.89
CA ASP A 291 6.76 -16.04 -10.99
C ASP A 291 8.03 -15.86 -10.16
N VAL A 292 8.05 -16.49 -9.01
CA VAL A 292 9.18 -16.43 -8.09
C VAL A 292 10.41 -17.17 -8.61
N SER A 293 10.25 -18.10 -9.57
CA SER A 293 11.36 -18.85 -10.14
C SER A 293 12.29 -17.98 -10.98
N GLN A 294 11.82 -16.81 -11.40
CA GLN A 294 12.62 -15.82 -12.15
C GLN A 294 13.37 -14.84 -11.21
N GLU A 295 13.16 -14.95 -9.90
CA GLU A 295 13.82 -14.05 -8.96
C GLU A 295 15.29 -14.41 -8.75
N PRO A 296 16.16 -13.41 -8.65
CA PRO A 296 17.58 -13.63 -8.37
C PRO A 296 17.80 -14.44 -7.08
N GLY A 297 18.56 -15.52 -7.17
CA GLY A 297 18.87 -16.42 -6.05
C GLY A 297 17.81 -17.51 -5.82
N TRP A 298 16.85 -17.67 -6.72
CA TRP A 298 16.00 -18.87 -6.72
C TRP A 298 16.86 -20.14 -6.84
N PRO A 299 16.59 -21.21 -6.04
CA PRO A 299 17.40 -22.40 -6.05
C PRO A 299 17.42 -23.09 -7.44
N GLU A 300 18.61 -23.37 -7.95
CA GLU A 300 18.78 -24.05 -9.22
C GLU A 300 18.12 -25.44 -9.19
N GLY A 301 17.41 -25.79 -10.27
CA GLY A 301 16.71 -27.05 -10.41
C GLY A 301 15.41 -27.19 -9.56
N LEU A 302 15.02 -26.19 -8.79
CA LEU A 302 13.75 -26.20 -8.06
C LEU A 302 12.61 -25.75 -8.97
N SER A 303 11.72 -26.69 -9.35
CA SER A 303 10.49 -26.32 -10.06
C SER A 303 9.48 -25.69 -9.10
N GLY A 304 8.79 -24.62 -9.56
CA GLY A 304 7.70 -23.97 -8.83
C GLY A 304 6.53 -24.90 -8.47
N ASP A 305 6.35 -25.98 -9.23
CA ASP A 305 5.29 -26.98 -9.01
C ASP A 305 5.65 -28.05 -7.96
N MET A 306 6.90 -28.11 -7.51
CA MET A 306 7.30 -29.06 -6.44
C MET A 306 6.48 -28.77 -5.18
N VAL A 307 6.00 -29.85 -4.56
CA VAL A 307 5.14 -29.79 -3.37
C VAL A 307 5.92 -30.23 -2.15
N PHE A 308 5.81 -29.45 -1.08
CA PHE A 308 6.45 -29.73 0.20
C PHE A 308 5.42 -29.84 1.31
N GLU A 309 5.75 -30.64 2.33
CA GLU A 309 4.97 -30.76 3.55
C GLU A 309 5.32 -29.60 4.49
N VAL A 310 4.30 -28.96 5.04
CA VAL A 310 4.42 -27.89 6.02
C VAL A 310 3.69 -28.30 7.28
N GLU A 311 4.44 -28.69 8.31
CA GLU A 311 3.91 -28.97 9.63
C GLU A 311 3.63 -27.65 10.36
N VAL A 312 2.36 -27.37 10.62
CA VAL A 312 1.95 -26.24 11.47
C VAL A 312 1.84 -26.76 12.90
N ALA A 313 2.80 -26.40 13.74
CA ALA A 313 2.92 -26.89 15.11
C ALA A 313 1.59 -26.77 15.88
N GLU A 314 1.20 -27.88 16.55
CA GLU A 314 -0.03 -28.01 17.36
C GLU A 314 -1.33 -27.84 16.55
N LYS A 315 -1.27 -27.87 15.21
CA LYS A 315 -2.46 -27.71 14.36
C LYS A 315 -2.61 -28.81 13.35
N LYS A 316 -1.88 -28.77 12.26
CA LYS A 316 -2.00 -29.75 11.18
C LYS A 316 -0.84 -29.73 10.18
N MET A 317 -0.82 -30.73 9.31
CA MET A 317 0.00 -30.77 8.11
C MET A 317 -0.75 -30.15 6.94
N ILE A 318 -0.07 -29.34 6.13
CA ILE A 318 -0.57 -28.82 4.86
C ILE A 318 0.46 -29.04 3.76
N LEU A 319 0.02 -28.95 2.51
CA LEU A 319 0.87 -29.01 1.33
C LEU A 319 1.04 -27.61 0.74
N ALA A 320 2.28 -27.24 0.41
CA ALA A 320 2.63 -25.98 -0.21
C ALA A 320 3.49 -26.21 -1.45
N ARG A 321 3.21 -25.49 -2.54
CA ARG A 321 4.06 -25.50 -3.73
C ARG A 321 5.26 -24.59 -3.52
N ALA A 322 6.40 -24.92 -4.13
CA ALA A 322 7.58 -24.08 -4.11
C ALA A 322 7.32 -22.69 -4.69
N GLY A 323 6.58 -22.59 -5.80
CA GLY A 323 6.26 -21.34 -6.50
C GLY A 323 5.14 -20.51 -5.87
N GLU A 324 4.50 -20.95 -4.78
CA GLU A 324 3.46 -20.17 -4.12
C GLU A 324 3.93 -19.57 -2.79
N PRO A 325 3.52 -18.33 -2.45
CA PRO A 325 3.74 -17.80 -1.11
C PRO A 325 3.13 -18.69 -0.04
N LEU A 326 3.86 -18.97 1.03
CA LEU A 326 3.42 -19.86 2.12
C LEU A 326 2.07 -19.40 2.72
N LEU A 327 1.79 -18.09 2.74
CA LEU A 327 0.50 -17.55 3.17
C LEU A 327 -0.67 -18.13 2.35
N ASN A 328 -0.52 -18.28 1.03
CA ASN A 328 -1.58 -18.82 0.18
C ASN A 328 -1.86 -20.29 0.49
N ALA A 329 -0.81 -21.08 0.71
CA ALA A 329 -0.96 -22.49 1.12
C ALA A 329 -1.64 -22.61 2.49
N LEU A 330 -1.29 -21.74 3.45
CA LEU A 330 -1.90 -21.70 4.78
C LEU A 330 -3.39 -21.33 4.70
N GLU A 331 -3.76 -20.32 3.90
CA GLU A 331 -5.15 -19.92 3.66
C GLU A 331 -5.95 -21.04 2.99
N ARG A 332 -5.41 -21.68 1.95
CA ARG A 332 -6.00 -22.86 1.29
C ARG A 332 -6.16 -24.01 2.26
N GLY A 333 -5.22 -24.20 3.17
CA GLY A 333 -5.32 -25.13 4.28
C GLY A 333 -6.36 -24.74 5.34
N GLY A 334 -7.11 -23.65 5.20
CA GLY A 334 -8.13 -23.18 6.14
C GLY A 334 -7.57 -22.49 7.39
N LEU A 335 -6.29 -22.14 7.40
CA LEU A 335 -5.65 -21.42 8.50
C LEU A 335 -5.81 -19.91 8.31
N LYS A 336 -6.23 -19.22 9.37
CA LYS A 336 -6.45 -17.78 9.34
C LYS A 336 -5.22 -17.05 9.90
N LEU A 337 -4.52 -16.31 9.04
CA LEU A 337 -3.43 -15.44 9.45
C LEU A 337 -3.79 -13.98 9.22
N PRO A 338 -3.32 -13.08 10.08
CA PRO A 338 -3.34 -11.66 9.76
C PRO A 338 -2.51 -11.39 8.50
N ALA A 339 -3.06 -10.70 7.52
CA ALA A 339 -2.33 -10.27 6.33
C ALA A 339 -2.84 -8.89 5.91
N LEU A 340 -1.93 -7.96 5.62
CA LEU A 340 -2.25 -6.62 5.15
C LEU A 340 -1.65 -6.35 3.77
N CYS A 341 -0.35 -6.02 3.67
CA CYS A 341 0.28 -5.59 2.42
C CYS A 341 0.49 -6.72 1.39
N ARG A 342 0.69 -7.96 1.82
CA ARG A 342 1.08 -9.12 0.98
C ARG A 342 2.37 -8.92 0.15
N SER A 343 3.14 -7.86 0.45
CA SER A 343 4.42 -7.52 -0.20
C SER A 343 5.65 -7.64 0.73
N GLY A 344 5.46 -8.15 1.96
CA GLY A 344 6.55 -8.40 2.91
C GLY A 344 6.92 -7.20 3.81
N GLU A 345 6.25 -6.05 3.71
CA GLU A 345 6.64 -4.83 4.43
C GLU A 345 6.05 -4.71 5.85
N CYS A 346 4.76 -5.07 6.03
CA CYS A 346 4.01 -4.73 7.24
C CYS A 346 4.20 -5.67 8.43
N SER A 347 4.87 -6.81 8.26
CA SER A 347 5.07 -7.88 9.27
C SER A 347 3.78 -8.49 9.83
N ALA A 348 2.60 -8.17 9.34
CA ALA A 348 1.33 -8.69 9.85
C ALA A 348 1.23 -10.23 9.71
N CYS A 349 1.78 -10.77 8.61
CA CYS A 349 1.76 -12.19 8.29
C CYS A 349 2.98 -12.98 8.81
N ARG A 350 3.70 -12.43 9.80
CA ARG A 350 4.89 -13.09 10.33
C ARG A 350 4.53 -14.38 11.08
N ILE A 351 5.32 -15.41 10.85
CA ILE A 351 5.25 -16.70 11.53
C ILE A 351 6.66 -17.16 11.89
N ARG A 352 6.80 -18.01 12.88
CA ARG A 352 8.11 -18.54 13.28
C ARG A 352 8.45 -19.77 12.47
N LEU A 353 9.61 -19.74 11.80
CA LEU A 353 10.19 -20.91 11.15
C LEU A 353 10.93 -21.73 12.22
N LEU A 354 10.53 -22.98 12.43
CA LEU A 354 11.14 -23.87 13.43
C LEU A 354 12.20 -24.75 12.77
N THR A 355 11.88 -25.36 11.62
CA THR A 355 12.82 -26.16 10.82
C THR A 355 12.55 -25.99 9.34
N GLY A 356 13.56 -26.28 8.52
CA GLY A 356 13.52 -26.16 7.07
C GLY A 356 14.08 -24.83 6.58
N LYS A 357 13.92 -24.56 5.28
CA LYS A 357 14.39 -23.35 4.62
C LYS A 357 13.31 -22.78 3.71
N VAL A 358 13.28 -21.45 3.60
CA VAL A 358 12.42 -20.74 2.65
C VAL A 358 13.29 -19.83 1.77
N PHE A 359 12.87 -19.66 0.53
CA PHE A 359 13.35 -18.58 -0.33
C PHE A 359 12.55 -17.31 -0.03
N VAL A 360 13.21 -16.17 -0.01
CA VAL A 360 12.59 -14.85 0.17
C VAL A 360 13.21 -13.93 -0.89
N PRO A 361 12.43 -13.34 -1.80
CA PRO A 361 12.93 -12.41 -2.81
C PRO A 361 13.72 -11.26 -2.18
N SER A 362 14.82 -10.86 -2.79
CA SER A 362 15.74 -9.84 -2.26
C SER A 362 15.09 -8.47 -2.03
N GLN A 363 14.02 -8.16 -2.74
CA GLN A 363 13.27 -6.91 -2.63
C GLN A 363 12.26 -6.91 -1.46
N ALA A 364 11.99 -8.08 -0.85
CA ALA A 364 11.10 -8.15 0.31
C ALA A 364 11.77 -7.49 1.53
N LYS A 365 11.12 -6.43 2.05
CA LYS A 365 11.64 -5.64 3.19
C LYS A 365 11.40 -6.32 4.53
N VAL A 366 11.91 -7.56 4.68
CA VAL A 366 11.81 -8.30 5.96
C VAL A 366 12.69 -7.63 7.00
N ARG A 367 12.10 -7.29 8.14
CA ARG A 367 12.82 -6.64 9.24
C ARG A 367 13.94 -7.54 9.77
N GLU A 368 15.12 -6.98 9.97
CA GLU A 368 16.29 -7.71 10.49
C GLU A 368 16.03 -8.31 11.88
N SER A 369 15.27 -7.63 12.74
CA SER A 369 14.85 -8.14 14.03
C SER A 369 13.98 -9.40 13.92
N ASP A 370 13.04 -9.43 12.97
CA ASP A 370 12.21 -10.61 12.72
C ASP A 370 13.07 -11.77 12.24
N ARG A 371 13.98 -11.51 11.28
CA ARG A 371 14.91 -12.51 10.75
C ARG A 371 15.79 -13.12 11.84
N LYS A 372 16.43 -12.28 12.70
CA LYS A 372 17.25 -12.72 13.82
C LYS A 372 16.48 -13.54 14.87
N ALA A 373 15.19 -13.24 15.04
CA ALA A 373 14.31 -13.98 15.96
C ALA A 373 13.69 -15.25 15.32
N GLY A 374 14.08 -15.62 14.09
CA GLY A 374 13.59 -16.80 13.39
C GLY A 374 12.18 -16.62 12.80
N TYR A 375 11.72 -15.38 12.61
CA TYR A 375 10.46 -15.10 11.94
C TYR A 375 10.65 -14.92 10.44
N ILE A 376 9.66 -15.40 9.69
CA ILE A 376 9.50 -15.18 8.26
C ILE A 376 8.18 -14.48 8.00
N HIS A 377 8.10 -13.74 6.89
CA HIS A 377 6.85 -13.13 6.42
C HIS A 377 6.20 -14.07 5.41
N SER A 378 5.16 -14.79 5.82
CA SER A 378 4.57 -15.87 5.01
C SER A 378 4.07 -15.44 3.63
N CYS A 379 3.74 -14.15 3.44
CA CYS A 379 3.27 -13.61 2.16
C CYS A 379 4.36 -13.48 1.07
N VAL A 380 5.64 -13.55 1.45
CA VAL A 380 6.80 -13.47 0.54
C VAL A 380 7.85 -14.54 0.85
N SER A 381 7.48 -15.58 1.59
CA SER A 381 8.33 -16.72 1.88
C SER A 381 7.83 -17.94 1.11
N TYR A 382 8.73 -18.59 0.41
CA TYR A 382 8.45 -19.71 -0.48
C TYR A 382 9.18 -20.97 0.02
N PRO A 383 8.51 -22.12 0.16
CA PRO A 383 9.15 -23.34 0.63
C PRO A 383 10.16 -23.87 -0.40
N VAL A 384 11.34 -24.20 0.06
CA VAL A 384 12.38 -24.87 -0.76
C VAL A 384 12.69 -26.29 -0.23
N GLY A 385 11.82 -26.82 0.59
CA GLY A 385 11.85 -28.12 1.23
C GLY A 385 10.74 -28.23 2.26
N ASN A 386 10.66 -29.36 2.95
CA ASN A 386 9.68 -29.54 4.04
C ASN A 386 9.95 -28.56 5.18
N LEU A 387 8.88 -28.03 5.76
CA LEU A 387 8.95 -26.97 6.79
C LEU A 387 8.23 -27.40 8.06
N LYS A 388 8.72 -26.88 9.19
CA LYS A 388 7.96 -26.83 10.45
C LYS A 388 7.85 -25.38 10.90
N ILE A 389 6.62 -24.92 11.13
CA ILE A 389 6.33 -23.53 11.48
C ILE A 389 5.44 -23.45 12.72
N ARG A 390 5.45 -22.30 13.38
CA ARG A 390 4.49 -21.91 14.44
C ARG A 390 3.85 -20.57 14.08
N MET A 391 2.52 -20.55 14.15
CA MET A 391 1.71 -19.34 13.94
C MET A 391 1.59 -18.53 15.22
#